data_69caa8bba74773b1026f2e4ceb9058cd
#
_entry.id   69caa8bba74773b1026f2e4ceb9058cd
#
_cell.length_a   1.000
_cell.length_b   1.000
_cell.length_c   1.000
_cell.angle_alpha   90.00
_cell.angle_beta   90.00
_cell.angle_gamma   90.00
#
_symmetry.space_group_name_H-M   'P 1'
#
loop_
_entity.id
_entity.type
_entity.pdbx_description
1 polymer ?
#
loop_
_entity_poly.entity_id
_entity_poly.type
_entity_poly.pdbx_seq_one_letter_code
_entity_poly.pdbx_strand_id
1 'polypeptide(L)'
;MKAIVIPQYTQRLMVGTFVAASFFATTVQANAAIQQPELDNSAFILIDYDTGTVLAQKNAAQPFPPASLTKMMTSYIIEQRLLSGALKENEPVLMTPEAWCKGSSEESCMYVPVNTTAPVIDMLKGIIIQSGNDASKAMAQHIGGSETTFADLMNEEAKKIGMTHTHFMNATGMPQEGHQASAEDLAKLAQAIICLLYTSDAADER
;
A
#
# COMPACT_ATOMS: atom_id res chain seq x y z
N MET A 1 3.59 87.38 -56.78
CA MET A 1 3.40 86.17 -55.93
C MET A 1 2.79 85.09 -56.80
N LYS A 2 3.56 84.11 -57.17
CA LYS A 2 3.13 82.98 -58.05
C LYS A 2 2.82 81.78 -57.13
N ALA A 3 1.57 81.30 -57.15
CA ALA A 3 1.19 80.11 -56.48
C ALA A 3 1.55 78.89 -57.33
N ILE A 4 2.28 77.90 -56.75
CA ILE A 4 2.61 76.69 -57.37
C ILE A 4 1.53 75.62 -56.96
N VAL A 5 0.80 75.10 -57.95
CA VAL A 5 -0.17 74.00 -57.80
C VAL A 5 0.57 72.67 -57.99
N ILE A 6 0.51 71.81 -56.99
CA ILE A 6 1.03 70.45 -57.07
C ILE A 6 -0.14 69.50 -57.36
N PRO A 7 -0.04 68.62 -58.36
CA PRO A 7 -1.11 67.64 -58.64
C PRO A 7 -1.08 66.48 -57.63
N GLN A 8 -2.24 66.11 -57.12
CA GLN A 8 -2.41 64.94 -56.28
C GLN A 8 -2.43 63.67 -57.12
N TYR A 9 -1.40 62.84 -56.91
CA TYR A 9 -1.43 61.45 -57.37
C TYR A 9 -2.22 60.57 -56.41
N THR A 10 -3.33 60.06 -56.88
CA THR A 10 -4.12 59.01 -56.20
C THR A 10 -3.38 57.70 -56.20
N GLN A 11 -2.73 57.34 -55.11
CA GLN A 11 -2.22 55.98 -54.90
C GLN A 11 -3.38 55.07 -54.52
N ARG A 12 -3.69 54.14 -55.42
CA ARG A 12 -4.55 53.00 -55.10
C ARG A 12 -3.77 51.99 -54.24
N LEU A 13 -4.07 51.95 -52.96
CA LEU A 13 -3.61 50.92 -52.05
C LEU A 13 -4.28 49.61 -52.43
N MET A 14 -3.55 48.63 -52.99
CA MET A 14 -3.98 47.26 -53.06
C MET A 14 -3.77 46.63 -51.67
N VAL A 15 -4.88 46.38 -50.98
CA VAL A 15 -4.89 45.57 -49.73
C VAL A 15 -4.79 44.11 -50.14
N GLY A 16 -3.60 43.55 -50.11
CA GLY A 16 -3.37 42.12 -50.24
C GLY A 16 -3.76 41.44 -48.93
N THR A 17 -4.82 40.70 -48.91
CA THR A 17 -5.24 39.87 -47.76
C THR A 17 -4.34 38.65 -47.68
N PHE A 18 -3.32 38.67 -46.80
CA PHE A 18 -2.56 37.48 -46.45
C PHE A 18 -3.41 36.64 -45.49
N VAL A 19 -3.98 35.57 -45.99
CA VAL A 19 -4.58 34.50 -45.15
C VAL A 19 -3.42 33.65 -44.64
N ALA A 20 -3.01 33.92 -43.41
CA ALA A 20 -2.07 33.05 -42.70
C ALA A 20 -2.82 31.81 -42.24
N ALA A 21 -2.69 30.70 -42.96
CA ALA A 21 -3.15 29.41 -42.54
C ALA A 21 -2.24 28.92 -41.40
N SER A 22 -2.68 29.13 -40.18
CA SER A 22 -2.03 28.58 -38.98
C SER A 22 -2.31 27.07 -38.96
N PHE A 23 -1.34 26.28 -39.40
CA PHE A 23 -1.34 24.84 -39.14
C PHE A 23 -1.09 24.62 -37.65
N PHE A 24 -2.12 24.43 -36.86
CA PHE A 24 -2.01 23.83 -35.52
C PHE A 24 -1.62 22.36 -35.73
N ALA A 25 -0.32 22.07 -35.67
CA ALA A 25 0.16 20.72 -35.52
C ALA A 25 -0.22 20.26 -34.08
N THR A 26 -1.35 19.56 -33.96
CA THR A 26 -1.67 18.81 -32.75
C THR A 26 -0.68 17.66 -32.69
N THR A 27 0.36 17.81 -31.86
CA THR A 27 1.19 16.68 -31.45
C THR A 27 0.31 15.75 -30.65
N VAL A 28 -0.21 14.73 -31.29
CA VAL A 28 -0.78 13.56 -30.59
C VAL A 28 0.42 12.88 -29.93
N GLN A 29 0.66 13.18 -28.65
CA GLN A 29 1.53 12.34 -27.84
C GLN A 29 0.84 10.98 -27.79
N ALA A 30 1.31 10.04 -28.57
CA ALA A 30 0.98 8.63 -28.37
C ALA A 30 1.58 8.25 -27.00
N ASN A 31 0.77 8.33 -25.95
CA ASN A 31 1.04 7.58 -24.74
C ASN A 31 1.08 6.12 -25.18
N ALA A 32 2.29 5.56 -25.27
CA ALA A 32 2.44 4.12 -25.40
C ALA A 32 1.73 3.52 -24.19
N ALA A 33 0.52 3.02 -24.41
CA ALA A 33 -0.21 2.33 -23.37
C ALA A 33 0.67 1.15 -22.94
N ILE A 34 1.12 1.19 -21.68
CA ILE A 34 1.84 0.07 -21.08
C ILE A 34 0.91 -1.13 -21.23
N GLN A 35 1.35 -2.12 -22.00
CA GLN A 35 0.54 -3.32 -22.22
C GLN A 35 0.40 -4.03 -20.88
N GLN A 36 -0.83 -4.14 -20.38
CA GLN A 36 -1.11 -4.78 -19.10
C GLN A 36 -0.70 -6.26 -19.18
N PRO A 37 -0.01 -6.80 -18.14
CA PRO A 37 0.33 -8.21 -18.12
C PRO A 37 -0.93 -9.06 -18.06
N GLU A 38 -0.99 -10.11 -18.86
CA GLU A 38 -2.03 -11.14 -18.75
C GLU A 38 -1.65 -12.10 -17.62
N LEU A 39 -2.25 -11.90 -16.45
CA LEU A 39 -2.03 -12.74 -15.28
C LEU A 39 -3.30 -13.53 -14.97
N ASP A 40 -3.10 -14.81 -14.64
CA ASP A 40 -4.19 -15.73 -14.25
C ASP A 40 -4.55 -15.58 -12.76
N ASN A 41 -4.84 -14.35 -12.35
CA ASN A 41 -5.29 -14.02 -11.01
C ASN A 41 -6.56 -13.16 -11.04
N SER A 42 -7.31 -13.13 -9.93
CA SER A 42 -8.57 -12.39 -9.83
C SER A 42 -8.37 -10.88 -9.72
N ALA A 43 -7.31 -10.45 -9.04
CA ALA A 43 -6.97 -9.06 -8.83
C ALA A 43 -5.46 -8.86 -8.71
N PHE A 44 -4.96 -7.73 -9.19
CA PHE A 44 -3.59 -7.28 -8.94
C PHE A 44 -3.48 -5.76 -9.09
N ILE A 45 -2.41 -5.21 -8.55
CA ILE A 45 -1.95 -3.86 -8.80
C ILE A 45 -0.42 -3.84 -8.85
N LEU A 46 0.12 -3.05 -9.76
CA LEU A 46 1.54 -2.70 -9.84
C LEU A 46 1.64 -1.17 -9.77
N ILE A 47 2.38 -0.68 -8.81
CA ILE A 47 2.61 0.75 -8.63
C ILE A 47 4.10 1.07 -8.67
N ASP A 48 4.43 2.23 -9.15
CA ASP A 48 5.72 2.85 -8.90
C ASP A 48 5.74 3.36 -7.45
N TYR A 49 6.71 2.92 -6.66
CA TYR A 49 6.76 3.23 -5.23
C TYR A 49 6.94 4.72 -4.96
N ASP A 50 7.84 5.38 -5.70
CA ASP A 50 8.23 6.77 -5.42
C ASP A 50 7.12 7.77 -5.79
N THR A 51 6.41 7.51 -6.89
CA THR A 51 5.39 8.40 -7.43
C THR A 51 3.96 7.99 -7.07
N GLY A 52 3.74 6.76 -6.63
CA GLY A 52 2.42 6.17 -6.44
C GLY A 52 1.67 5.90 -7.76
N THR A 53 2.33 6.06 -8.91
CA THR A 53 1.71 5.86 -10.22
C THR A 53 1.32 4.41 -10.43
N VAL A 54 0.06 4.17 -10.77
CA VAL A 54 -0.40 2.83 -11.14
C VAL A 54 0.10 2.49 -12.55
N LEU A 55 0.93 1.46 -12.64
CA LEU A 55 1.53 0.97 -13.88
C LEU A 55 0.65 -0.11 -14.54
N ALA A 56 0.02 -0.98 -13.75
CA ALA A 56 -0.90 -1.99 -14.22
C ALA A 56 -1.85 -2.39 -13.09
N GLN A 57 -3.09 -2.76 -13.43
CA GLN A 57 -4.05 -3.23 -12.44
C GLN A 57 -5.18 -4.05 -13.06
N LYS A 58 -5.76 -4.93 -12.25
CA LYS A 58 -6.98 -5.69 -12.56
C LYS A 58 -7.81 -5.80 -11.29
N ASN A 59 -9.06 -5.36 -11.30
CA ASN A 59 -9.98 -5.43 -10.16
C ASN A 59 -9.37 -4.91 -8.84
N ALA A 60 -8.48 -3.90 -8.90
CA ALA A 60 -7.64 -3.49 -7.76
C ALA A 60 -8.42 -2.99 -6.55
N ALA A 61 -9.58 -2.35 -6.75
CA ALA A 61 -10.46 -1.88 -5.68
C ALA A 61 -11.45 -2.95 -5.19
N GLN A 62 -11.55 -4.11 -5.86
CA GLN A 62 -12.48 -5.17 -5.45
C GLN A 62 -11.95 -5.91 -4.22
N PRO A 63 -12.74 -6.03 -3.13
CA PRO A 63 -12.35 -6.80 -1.96
C PRO A 63 -12.33 -8.30 -2.23
N PHE A 64 -11.30 -8.97 -1.71
CA PHE A 64 -11.14 -10.42 -1.69
C PHE A 64 -10.63 -10.87 -0.32
N PRO A 65 -10.79 -12.15 0.06
CA PRO A 65 -10.12 -12.70 1.22
C PRO A 65 -8.60 -12.57 1.07
N PRO A 66 -7.91 -11.80 1.96
CA PRO A 66 -6.49 -11.51 1.80
C PRO A 66 -5.57 -12.68 2.17
N ALA A 67 -6.09 -13.70 2.83
CA ALA A 67 -5.31 -14.78 3.39
C ALA A 67 -4.09 -14.23 4.20
N SER A 68 -2.93 -14.82 4.10
CA SER A 68 -1.73 -14.41 4.87
C SER A 68 -1.20 -13.01 4.55
N LEU A 69 -1.69 -12.32 3.50
CA LEU A 69 -1.38 -10.90 3.31
C LEU A 69 -1.89 -10.02 4.46
N THR A 70 -2.85 -10.52 5.24
CA THR A 70 -3.29 -9.92 6.52
C THR A 70 -2.13 -9.64 7.46
N LYS A 71 -1.12 -10.52 7.49
CA LYS A 71 0.04 -10.42 8.39
C LYS A 71 0.95 -9.21 8.07
N MET A 72 0.79 -8.59 6.91
CA MET A 72 1.42 -7.30 6.62
C MET A 72 0.94 -6.24 7.63
N MET A 73 -0.37 -6.16 7.91
CA MET A 73 -0.92 -5.25 8.91
C MET A 73 -0.50 -5.64 10.32
N THR A 74 -0.50 -6.95 10.64
CA THR A 74 -0.03 -7.45 11.94
C THR A 74 1.43 -7.06 12.19
N SER A 75 2.32 -7.27 11.23
CA SER A 75 3.74 -6.88 11.32
C SER A 75 3.90 -5.36 11.40
N TYR A 76 3.16 -4.59 10.61
CA TYR A 76 3.20 -3.14 10.61
C TYR A 76 2.89 -2.55 12.00
N ILE A 77 1.87 -3.05 12.68
CA ILE A 77 1.52 -2.61 14.06
C ILE A 77 2.62 -2.97 15.05
N ILE A 78 3.20 -4.16 14.93
CA ILE A 78 4.30 -4.59 15.81
C ILE A 78 5.52 -3.69 15.61
N GLU A 79 5.92 -3.43 14.36
CA GLU A 79 7.05 -2.57 14.01
C GLU A 79 6.85 -1.13 14.48
N GLN A 80 5.66 -0.55 14.29
CA GLN A 80 5.34 0.79 14.82
C GLN A 80 5.52 0.86 16.34
N ARG A 81 5.12 -0.19 17.08
CA ARG A 81 5.27 -0.22 18.54
C ARG A 81 6.71 -0.43 18.98
N LEU A 82 7.49 -1.18 18.24
CA LEU A 82 8.93 -1.31 18.46
C LEU A 82 9.63 0.05 18.26
N LEU A 83 9.37 0.73 17.16
CA LEU A 83 9.94 2.05 16.85
C LEU A 83 9.54 3.14 17.85
N SER A 84 8.31 3.10 18.33
CA SER A 84 7.84 4.04 19.36
C SER A 84 8.32 3.70 20.77
N GLY A 85 8.97 2.55 20.98
CA GLY A 85 9.39 2.05 22.29
C GLY A 85 8.24 1.51 23.15
N ALA A 86 7.03 1.40 22.61
CA ALA A 86 5.86 0.80 23.28
C ALA A 86 5.98 -0.73 23.42
N LEU A 87 6.79 -1.37 22.58
CA LEU A 87 7.27 -2.75 22.72
C LEU A 87 8.79 -2.75 22.76
N LYS A 88 9.37 -3.80 23.35
CA LYS A 88 10.81 -4.05 23.33
C LYS A 88 11.09 -5.36 22.61
N GLU A 89 12.17 -5.41 21.84
CA GLU A 89 12.55 -6.59 21.08
C GLU A 89 12.64 -7.86 21.93
N ASN A 90 13.22 -7.75 23.12
CA ASN A 90 13.44 -8.87 24.05
C ASN A 90 12.28 -9.10 25.03
N GLU A 91 11.15 -8.38 24.87
CA GLU A 91 9.97 -8.56 25.71
C GLU A 91 9.37 -9.95 25.50
N PRO A 92 9.11 -10.73 26.59
CA PRO A 92 8.61 -12.08 26.47
C PRO A 92 7.12 -12.10 26.10
N VAL A 93 6.75 -12.79 25.04
CA VAL A 93 5.39 -13.03 24.58
C VAL A 93 4.96 -14.45 24.92
N LEU A 94 3.89 -14.60 25.68
CA LEU A 94 3.37 -15.91 26.09
C LEU A 94 2.63 -16.60 24.93
N MET A 95 2.98 -17.85 24.65
CA MET A 95 2.19 -18.72 23.78
C MET A 95 1.03 -19.33 24.59
N THR A 96 -0.14 -18.74 24.48
CA THR A 96 -1.35 -19.23 25.15
C THR A 96 -1.90 -20.48 24.47
N PRO A 97 -2.74 -21.30 25.15
CA PRO A 97 -3.43 -22.43 24.52
C PRO A 97 -4.31 -22.04 23.31
N GLU A 98 -4.85 -20.81 23.31
CA GLU A 98 -5.70 -20.28 22.24
C GLU A 98 -4.86 -19.88 21.01
N ALA A 99 -3.69 -19.31 21.23
CA ALA A 99 -2.77 -18.92 20.16
C ALA A 99 -2.03 -20.12 19.58
N TRP A 100 -1.81 -21.16 20.38
CA TRP A 100 -0.98 -22.29 20.01
C TRP A 100 -1.51 -23.06 18.79
N CYS A 101 -0.62 -23.37 17.86
CA CYS A 101 -0.87 -24.29 16.76
C CYS A 101 -0.94 -25.74 17.29
N LYS A 102 -2.13 -26.31 17.28
CA LYS A 102 -2.41 -27.67 17.79
C LYS A 102 -1.85 -28.81 16.88
N GLY A 103 -0.85 -28.51 16.02
CA GLY A 103 -0.30 -29.50 15.10
C GLY A 103 -1.17 -29.71 13.84
N SER A 104 -2.04 -28.77 13.52
CA SER A 104 -2.80 -28.76 12.26
C SER A 104 -1.85 -28.66 11.08
N SER A 105 -2.00 -29.54 10.09
CA SER A 105 -1.28 -29.46 8.82
C SER A 105 -1.84 -28.36 7.88
N GLU A 106 -2.94 -27.73 8.29
CA GLU A 106 -3.66 -26.73 7.48
C GLU A 106 -3.21 -25.31 7.79
N GLU A 107 -2.48 -25.09 8.89
CA GLU A 107 -2.01 -23.78 9.32
C GLU A 107 -0.48 -23.70 9.25
N SER A 108 0.04 -22.56 8.75
CA SER A 108 1.46 -22.24 8.89
C SER A 108 1.75 -21.74 10.29
N CYS A 109 2.77 -22.32 10.96
CA CYS A 109 3.06 -22.05 12.37
C CYS A 109 4.55 -21.92 12.61
N MET A 110 4.91 -21.12 13.62
CA MET A 110 6.27 -21.02 14.17
C MET A 110 6.58 -22.19 15.12
N TYR A 111 5.53 -22.85 15.64
CA TYR A 111 5.61 -23.99 16.58
C TYR A 111 6.24 -23.67 17.92
N VAL A 112 5.99 -22.46 18.45
CA VAL A 112 6.35 -22.13 19.83
C VAL A 112 5.56 -23.04 20.79
N PRO A 113 6.23 -23.71 21.73
CA PRO A 113 5.52 -24.60 22.65
C PRO A 113 4.52 -23.84 23.54
N VAL A 114 3.33 -24.45 23.76
CA VAL A 114 2.30 -23.86 24.61
C VAL A 114 2.81 -23.62 26.03
N ASN A 115 2.36 -22.53 26.67
CA ASN A 115 2.77 -22.06 28.00
C ASN A 115 4.27 -21.74 28.13
N THR A 116 4.96 -21.52 26.99
CA THR A 116 6.30 -20.95 26.97
C THR A 116 6.28 -19.52 26.42
N THR A 117 7.39 -18.83 26.48
CA THR A 117 7.52 -17.49 25.92
C THR A 117 8.59 -17.45 24.84
N ALA A 118 8.43 -16.55 23.89
CA ALA A 118 9.49 -16.16 22.94
C ALA A 118 9.56 -14.61 22.88
N PRO A 119 10.73 -14.04 22.54
CA PRO A 119 10.88 -12.59 22.42
C PRO A 119 10.01 -12.03 21.29
N VAL A 120 9.56 -10.78 21.42
CA VAL A 120 8.80 -10.05 20.39
C VAL A 120 9.49 -10.12 19.03
N ILE A 121 10.81 -9.92 18.98
CA ILE A 121 11.54 -9.95 17.71
C ILE A 121 11.51 -11.32 17.02
N ASP A 122 11.53 -12.40 17.79
CA ASP A 122 11.45 -13.75 17.24
C ASP A 122 10.02 -14.07 16.79
N MET A 123 9.01 -13.59 17.52
CA MET A 123 7.61 -13.69 17.07
C MET A 123 7.41 -12.93 15.75
N LEU A 124 7.94 -11.71 15.61
CA LEU A 124 7.88 -10.94 14.38
C LEU A 124 8.55 -11.67 13.22
N LYS A 125 9.76 -12.23 13.43
CA LYS A 125 10.44 -13.07 12.43
C LYS A 125 9.60 -14.29 12.05
N GLY A 126 8.97 -14.97 13.03
CA GLY A 126 8.06 -16.09 12.79
C GLY A 126 6.85 -15.71 11.95
N ILE A 127 6.28 -14.52 12.16
CA ILE A 127 5.19 -13.98 11.35
C ILE A 127 5.64 -13.73 9.91
N ILE A 128 6.77 -13.05 9.71
CA ILE A 128 7.24 -12.61 8.39
C ILE A 128 7.79 -13.79 7.58
N ILE A 129 8.66 -14.61 8.16
CA ILE A 129 9.40 -15.64 7.45
C ILE A 129 8.57 -16.91 7.29
N GLN A 130 7.93 -17.36 8.38
CA GLN A 130 7.19 -18.63 8.44
C GLN A 130 5.69 -18.44 8.22
N SER A 131 5.21 -17.18 8.13
CA SER A 131 3.77 -16.88 8.12
C SER A 131 3.04 -17.48 9.33
N GLY A 132 3.67 -17.48 10.53
CA GLY A 132 3.21 -18.18 11.72
C GLY A 132 1.88 -17.64 12.25
N ASN A 133 0.84 -18.48 12.22
CA ASN A 133 -0.47 -18.12 12.75
C ASN A 133 -0.44 -18.07 14.28
N ASP A 134 0.26 -18.98 14.94
CA ASP A 134 0.50 -19.01 16.37
C ASP A 134 1.17 -17.72 16.87
N ALA A 135 2.26 -17.32 16.20
CA ALA A 135 2.96 -16.09 16.51
C ALA A 135 2.06 -14.85 16.28
N SER A 136 1.27 -14.83 15.20
CA SER A 136 0.32 -13.74 14.93
C SER A 136 -0.76 -13.61 16.02
N LYS A 137 -1.36 -14.74 16.45
CA LYS A 137 -2.36 -14.78 17.52
C LYS A 137 -1.75 -14.37 18.86
N ALA A 138 -0.56 -14.89 19.20
CA ALA A 138 0.13 -14.55 20.44
C ALA A 138 0.47 -13.06 20.52
N MET A 139 0.99 -12.48 19.44
CA MET A 139 1.27 -11.04 19.36
C MET A 139 -0.01 -10.21 19.43
N ALA A 140 -1.09 -10.64 18.78
CA ALA A 140 -2.39 -9.98 18.87
C ALA A 140 -2.93 -9.95 20.32
N GLN A 141 -2.83 -11.06 21.03
CA GLN A 141 -3.20 -11.13 22.45
C GLN A 141 -2.30 -10.28 23.33
N HIS A 142 -0.99 -10.29 23.08
CA HIS A 142 0.00 -9.53 23.84
C HIS A 142 -0.24 -8.01 23.71
N ILE A 143 -0.54 -7.53 22.50
CA ILE A 143 -0.72 -6.10 22.21
C ILE A 143 -2.14 -5.62 22.53
N GLY A 144 -3.15 -6.40 22.13
CA GLY A 144 -4.56 -6.02 22.21
C GLY A 144 -5.30 -6.61 23.39
N GLY A 145 -4.70 -7.54 24.14
CA GLY A 145 -5.36 -8.32 25.18
C GLY A 145 -6.24 -9.45 24.62
N SER A 146 -6.71 -9.32 23.37
CA SER A 146 -7.43 -10.35 22.61
C SER A 146 -7.20 -10.17 21.11
N GLU A 147 -7.41 -11.24 20.32
CA GLU A 147 -7.34 -11.14 18.86
C GLU A 147 -8.41 -10.20 18.30
N THR A 148 -9.61 -10.17 18.90
CA THR A 148 -10.70 -9.26 18.49
C THR A 148 -10.31 -7.80 18.67
N THR A 149 -9.81 -7.43 19.85
CA THR A 149 -9.37 -6.05 20.12
C THR A 149 -8.19 -5.66 19.22
N PHE A 150 -7.31 -6.61 18.90
CA PHE A 150 -6.23 -6.37 17.95
C PHE A 150 -6.76 -6.16 16.52
N ALA A 151 -7.80 -6.89 16.10
CA ALA A 151 -8.44 -6.64 14.82
C ALA A 151 -9.07 -5.24 14.74
N ASP A 152 -9.63 -4.73 15.86
CA ASP A 152 -10.08 -3.33 15.92
C ASP A 152 -8.92 -2.35 15.71
N LEU A 153 -7.76 -2.59 16.32
CA LEU A 153 -6.54 -1.80 16.08
C LEU A 153 -6.10 -1.88 14.61
N MET A 154 -6.14 -3.07 14.00
CA MET A 154 -5.83 -3.22 12.57
C MET A 154 -6.74 -2.37 11.70
N ASN A 155 -8.03 -2.33 12.01
CA ASN A 155 -9.01 -1.52 11.28
C ASN A 155 -8.84 -0.02 11.51
N GLU A 156 -8.41 0.40 12.70
CA GLU A 156 -8.03 1.80 12.96
C GLU A 156 -6.81 2.23 12.15
N GLU A 157 -5.76 1.40 12.11
CA GLU A 157 -4.58 1.66 11.29
C GLU A 157 -4.91 1.66 9.79
N ALA A 158 -5.73 0.71 9.34
CA ALA A 158 -6.22 0.68 7.96
C ALA A 158 -6.91 1.99 7.55
N LYS A 159 -7.75 2.56 8.42
CA LYS A 159 -8.38 3.88 8.19
C LYS A 159 -7.35 5.00 8.08
N LYS A 160 -6.32 5.02 8.94
CA LYS A 160 -5.28 6.06 8.96
C LYS A 160 -4.49 6.09 7.66
N ILE A 161 -4.20 4.94 7.07
CA ILE A 161 -3.48 4.82 5.80
C ILE A 161 -4.40 4.80 4.57
N GLY A 162 -5.71 4.96 4.75
CA GLY A 162 -6.67 5.11 3.66
C GLY A 162 -7.08 3.81 2.97
N MET A 163 -7.09 2.68 3.70
CA MET A 163 -7.58 1.38 3.21
C MET A 163 -9.12 1.30 3.31
N THR A 164 -9.80 1.85 2.31
CA THR A 164 -11.27 2.03 2.34
C THR A 164 -12.07 0.80 1.92
N HIS A 165 -11.42 -0.18 1.31
CA HIS A 165 -12.02 -1.44 0.84
C HIS A 165 -11.52 -2.65 1.62
N THR A 166 -11.09 -2.42 2.88
CA THR A 166 -10.48 -3.43 3.73
C THR A 166 -11.18 -3.51 5.08
N HIS A 167 -11.36 -4.72 5.57
CA HIS A 167 -11.81 -4.99 6.92
C HIS A 167 -11.15 -6.24 7.47
N PHE A 168 -10.45 -6.10 8.58
CA PHE A 168 -9.76 -7.20 9.25
C PHE A 168 -10.61 -7.75 10.40
N MET A 169 -10.73 -9.08 10.44
CA MET A 169 -11.45 -9.80 11.50
C MET A 169 -10.53 -10.56 12.45
N ASN A 170 -9.27 -10.82 12.01
CA ASN A 170 -8.26 -11.53 12.79
C ASN A 170 -6.84 -11.14 12.34
N ALA A 171 -5.84 -11.56 13.10
CA ALA A 171 -4.43 -11.22 12.88
C ALA A 171 -3.71 -12.14 11.90
N THR A 172 -4.35 -13.22 11.46
CA THR A 172 -3.72 -14.32 10.72
C THR A 172 -4.04 -14.35 9.24
N GLY A 173 -5.26 -13.91 8.88
CA GLY A 173 -5.84 -14.08 7.55
C GLY A 173 -6.57 -15.40 7.35
N MET A 174 -6.82 -16.14 8.42
CA MET A 174 -7.69 -17.32 8.35
C MET A 174 -9.10 -16.91 7.92
N PRO A 175 -9.80 -17.76 7.16
CA PRO A 175 -11.13 -17.45 6.66
C PRO A 175 -12.12 -17.07 7.78
N GLN A 176 -12.74 -15.92 7.63
CA GLN A 176 -13.77 -15.43 8.53
C GLN A 176 -14.70 -14.50 7.75
N GLU A 177 -16.01 -14.57 8.00
CA GLU A 177 -16.96 -13.69 7.33
C GLU A 177 -16.62 -12.22 7.59
N GLY A 178 -16.62 -11.42 6.52
CA GLY A 178 -16.23 -10.00 6.58
C GLY A 178 -14.72 -9.73 6.55
N HIS A 179 -13.86 -10.78 6.59
CA HIS A 179 -12.41 -10.60 6.47
C HIS A 179 -12.01 -10.41 5.01
N GLN A 180 -11.70 -9.17 4.64
CA GLN A 180 -11.45 -8.81 3.24
C GLN A 180 -10.47 -7.65 3.09
N ALA A 181 -9.77 -7.61 1.94
CA ALA A 181 -8.94 -6.49 1.53
C ALA A 181 -8.90 -6.37 0.01
N SER A 182 -8.69 -5.15 -0.52
CA SER A 182 -8.45 -4.92 -1.93
C SER A 182 -6.95 -4.89 -2.24
N ALA A 183 -6.58 -5.17 -3.49
CA ALA A 183 -5.19 -5.06 -3.93
C ALA A 183 -4.67 -3.61 -3.83
N GLU A 184 -5.53 -2.63 -4.10
CA GLU A 184 -5.21 -1.21 -3.94
C GLU A 184 -4.86 -0.87 -2.49
N ASP A 185 -5.64 -1.35 -1.53
CA ASP A 185 -5.40 -1.08 -0.12
C ASP A 185 -4.15 -1.80 0.40
N LEU A 186 -3.91 -3.03 -0.05
CA LEU A 186 -2.67 -3.75 0.27
C LEU A 186 -1.43 -3.06 -0.30
N ALA A 187 -1.54 -2.38 -1.45
CA ALA A 187 -0.45 -1.57 -1.98
C ALA A 187 -0.16 -0.34 -1.09
N LYS A 188 -1.20 0.35 -0.57
CA LYS A 188 -1.04 1.44 0.40
C LYS A 188 -0.34 0.95 1.67
N LEU A 189 -0.73 -0.22 2.17
CA LEU A 189 -0.08 -0.84 3.33
C LEU A 189 1.39 -1.18 3.05
N ALA A 190 1.70 -1.72 1.86
CA ALA A 190 3.08 -2.01 1.46
C ALA A 190 3.93 -0.73 1.43
N GLN A 191 3.42 0.36 0.87
CA GLN A 191 4.09 1.67 0.88
C GLN A 191 4.32 2.17 2.31
N ALA A 192 3.35 2.02 3.21
CA ALA A 192 3.48 2.43 4.61
C ALA A 192 4.57 1.62 5.34
N ILE A 193 4.65 0.30 5.10
CA ILE A 193 5.69 -0.57 5.68
C ILE A 193 7.08 -0.15 5.17
N ILE A 194 7.25 0.04 3.86
CA ILE A 194 8.53 0.44 3.27
C ILE A 194 8.97 1.81 3.85
N CYS A 195 8.05 2.77 3.93
CA CYS A 195 8.33 4.08 4.53
C CYS A 195 8.79 3.95 6.00
N LEU A 196 8.16 3.06 6.78
CA LEU A 196 8.50 2.81 8.18
C LEU A 196 9.93 2.25 8.31
N LEU A 197 10.29 1.27 7.47
CA LEU A 197 11.62 0.66 7.45
C LEU A 197 12.72 1.66 7.07
N TYR A 198 12.47 2.51 6.07
CA TYR A 198 13.43 3.57 5.70
C TYR A 198 13.67 4.58 6.81
N THR A 199 12.64 4.89 7.61
CA THR A 199 12.80 5.83 8.74
C THR A 199 13.57 5.21 9.90
N SER A 200 13.47 3.88 10.11
CA SER A 200 14.22 3.17 11.14
C SER A 200 15.70 3.06 10.77
N ASP A 201 16.02 2.68 9.54
CA ASP A 201 17.40 2.56 9.03
C ASP A 201 18.15 3.90 9.11
N ALA A 202 17.48 4.99 8.75
CA ALA A 202 18.05 6.34 8.87
C ALA A 202 18.25 6.80 10.33
N ALA A 203 17.61 6.19 11.31
CA ALA A 203 17.79 6.47 12.74
C ALA A 203 18.96 5.70 13.35
N ASP A 204 19.25 4.50 12.84
CA ASP A 204 20.35 3.64 13.30
C ASP A 204 21.73 4.12 12.79
N GLU A 205 21.77 4.94 11.72
CA GLU A 205 23.01 5.53 11.19
C GLU A 205 23.46 6.82 11.90
N ARG A 206 22.80 7.23 13.00
CA ARG A 206 23.15 8.42 13.80
C ARG A 206 23.68 8.04 15.18
#